data_9087c7acc2c40e4cf88a5426866b02f0
#
_entry.id   9087c7acc2c40e4cf88a5426866b02f0
#
_cell.length_a   1.000
_cell.length_b   1.000
_cell.length_c   1.000
_cell.angle_alpha   90.00
_cell.angle_beta   90.00
_cell.angle_gamma   90.00
#
_symmetry.space_group_name_H-M   'P 1'
#
loop_
_entity.id
_entity.type
_entity.pdbx_description
1 polymer ?
#
loop_
_entity_poly.entity_id
_entity_poly.type
_entity_poly.pdbx_seq_one_letter_code
_entity_poly.pdbx_strand_id
1 'polypeptide(L)'
;QTVLNLDPLNRFKEPMLALDLKPRSGPIAIMIEYVIRAEDEPEFLATMAERGRIRRRDGARNWTLARDLENPGIWIEHYHTPTWVEYIRHNRRATHADAVVGERIRALHSGEEPPRVRRMIERPTTAGTTLVSPKGPIDH
;
A
#
# COMPACT_ATOMS: atom_id res chain seq x y z
N GLN A 1 -17.98 -13.54 2.27
CA GLN A 1 -17.94 -13.16 3.67
C GLN A 1 -16.60 -12.58 4.07
N THR A 2 -16.62 -11.45 4.70
CA THR A 2 -15.41 -10.81 5.20
C THR A 2 -15.14 -11.25 6.62
N VAL A 3 -13.96 -11.79 6.86
CA VAL A 3 -13.53 -12.18 8.19
C VAL A 3 -12.59 -11.11 8.71
N LEU A 4 -12.91 -10.58 9.88
CA LEU A 4 -12.07 -9.60 10.52
C LEU A 4 -10.79 -10.29 11.00
N ASN A 5 -9.64 -9.74 10.59
CA ASN A 5 -8.36 -10.28 11.02
C ASN A 5 -8.01 -9.74 12.41
N LEU A 6 -7.97 -10.64 13.39
CA LEU A 6 -7.66 -10.29 14.77
C LEU A 6 -6.20 -10.59 15.14
N ASP A 7 -5.35 -10.95 14.15
CA ASP A 7 -3.95 -11.21 14.40
C ASP A 7 -3.25 -9.93 14.90
N PRO A 8 -2.61 -9.97 16.07
CA PRO A 8 -1.94 -8.78 16.61
C PRO A 8 -0.78 -8.29 15.75
N LEU A 9 -0.25 -9.11 14.85
CA LEU A 9 0.78 -8.66 13.91
C LEU A 9 0.22 -7.87 12.74
N ASN A 10 -1.09 -7.92 12.51
CA ASN A 10 -1.68 -7.15 11.42
C ASN A 10 -1.81 -5.68 11.86
N ARG A 11 -0.93 -4.85 11.32
CA ARG A 11 -0.85 -3.43 11.70
C ARG A 11 -1.65 -2.52 10.79
N PHE A 12 -2.46 -3.08 9.92
CA PHE A 12 -3.24 -2.24 9.01
C PHE A 12 -4.26 -1.42 9.80
N LYS A 13 -4.27 -0.12 9.53
CA LYS A 13 -5.29 0.79 10.02
C LYS A 13 -5.92 1.47 8.83
N GLU A 14 -7.24 1.54 8.83
CA GLU A 14 -7.93 2.23 7.77
C GLU A 14 -7.59 3.71 7.84
N PRO A 15 -7.10 4.31 6.74
CA PRO A 15 -6.65 5.69 6.78
C PRO A 15 -7.82 6.67 6.89
N MET A 16 -7.54 7.81 7.47
CA MET A 16 -8.47 8.94 7.45
C MET A 16 -8.35 9.63 6.10
N LEU A 17 -9.45 9.73 5.38
CA LEU A 17 -9.46 10.27 4.03
C LEU A 17 -9.95 11.70 4.01
N ALA A 18 -9.29 12.52 3.19
CA ALA A 18 -9.74 13.89 2.90
C ALA A 18 -10.69 13.94 1.71
N LEU A 19 -10.70 12.89 0.89
CA LEU A 19 -11.60 12.79 -0.27
C LEU A 19 -12.78 11.89 0.08
N ASP A 20 -13.92 12.17 -0.53
CA ASP A 20 -15.13 11.38 -0.32
C ASP A 20 -15.14 10.19 -1.28
N LEU A 21 -14.51 9.10 -0.85
CA LEU A 21 -14.41 7.89 -1.66
C LEU A 21 -15.63 7.01 -1.44
N LYS A 22 -16.11 6.44 -2.55
CA LYS A 22 -17.09 5.37 -2.54
C LYS A 22 -16.38 4.03 -2.55
N PRO A 23 -17.05 2.93 -2.18
CA PRO A 23 -16.40 1.61 -2.21
C PRO A 23 -15.81 1.26 -3.57
N ARG A 24 -16.43 1.70 -4.65
CA ARG A 24 -15.96 1.40 -6.01
C ARG A 24 -15.06 2.47 -6.62
N SER A 25 -14.74 3.50 -5.87
CA SER A 25 -13.80 4.52 -6.35
C SER A 25 -12.44 3.88 -6.63
N GLY A 26 -11.84 4.25 -7.73
CA GLY A 26 -10.54 3.72 -8.14
C GLY A 26 -10.21 4.13 -9.55
N PRO A 27 -9.09 3.61 -10.12
CA PRO A 27 -8.10 2.74 -9.46
C PRO A 27 -7.35 3.46 -8.35
N ILE A 28 -6.93 2.68 -7.35
CA ILE A 28 -6.16 3.21 -6.23
C ILE A 28 -4.70 2.84 -6.43
N ALA A 29 -3.81 3.82 -6.33
CA ALA A 29 -2.37 3.61 -6.42
C ALA A 29 -1.78 3.67 -5.01
N ILE A 30 -0.97 2.69 -4.66
CA ILE A 30 -0.34 2.61 -3.35
C ILE A 30 1.17 2.67 -3.55
N MET A 31 1.83 3.52 -2.78
CA MET A 31 3.28 3.62 -2.75
C MET A 31 3.73 3.54 -1.30
N ILE A 32 4.71 2.67 -1.03
CA ILE A 32 5.26 2.50 0.31
C ILE A 32 6.76 2.70 0.22
N GLU A 33 7.27 3.63 1.02
CA GLU A 33 8.68 3.98 1.02
C GLU A 33 9.38 3.29 2.19
N TYR A 34 10.48 2.59 1.89
CA TYR A 34 11.33 1.93 2.88
C TYR A 34 12.72 2.52 2.83
N VAL A 35 13.37 2.59 3.99
CA VAL A 35 14.79 2.94 4.08
C VAL A 35 15.54 1.70 4.53
N ILE A 36 16.44 1.18 3.70
CA ILE A 36 17.10 -0.10 3.91
C ILE A 36 18.60 0.07 3.89
N ARG A 37 19.27 -0.46 4.91
CA ARG A 37 20.73 -0.45 4.97
C ARG A 37 21.29 -1.39 3.92
N ALA A 38 22.48 -1.06 3.40
CA ALA A 38 23.11 -1.86 2.37
C ALA A 38 23.28 -3.32 2.79
N GLU A 39 23.66 -3.56 4.04
CA GLU A 39 23.85 -4.93 4.53
C GLU A 39 22.56 -5.73 4.60
N ASP A 40 21.41 -5.07 4.65
CA ASP A 40 20.10 -5.73 4.74
C ASP A 40 19.44 -5.93 3.39
N GLU A 41 20.04 -5.44 2.30
CA GLU A 41 19.42 -5.52 0.97
C GLU A 41 19.10 -6.95 0.53
N PRO A 42 19.98 -7.93 0.69
CA PRO A 42 19.64 -9.29 0.24
C PRO A 42 18.42 -9.85 0.95
N GLU A 43 18.32 -9.67 2.26
CA GLU A 43 17.17 -10.14 3.02
C GLU A 43 15.92 -9.35 2.65
N PHE A 44 16.06 -8.05 2.47
CA PHE A 44 14.94 -7.20 2.06
C PHE A 44 14.38 -7.64 0.72
N LEU A 45 15.24 -7.87 -0.28
CA LEU A 45 14.80 -8.29 -1.59
C LEU A 45 14.08 -9.64 -1.56
N ALA A 46 14.61 -10.59 -0.78
CA ALA A 46 13.96 -11.91 -0.63
C ALA A 46 12.59 -11.76 0.02
N THR A 47 12.49 -10.93 1.05
CA THR A 47 11.23 -10.72 1.76
C THR A 47 10.23 -9.98 0.86
N MET A 48 10.70 -9.00 0.08
CA MET A 48 9.83 -8.27 -0.84
C MET A 48 9.36 -9.13 -2.01
N ALA A 49 10.14 -10.11 -2.45
CA ALA A 49 9.67 -11.06 -3.44
C ALA A 49 8.45 -11.84 -2.93
N GLU A 50 8.50 -12.24 -1.66
CA GLU A 50 7.36 -12.90 -1.03
C GLU A 50 6.17 -11.94 -0.88
N ARG A 51 6.44 -10.70 -0.46
CA ARG A 51 5.39 -9.66 -0.37
C ARG A 51 4.71 -9.45 -1.71
N GLY A 52 5.48 -9.40 -2.78
CA GLY A 52 4.94 -9.22 -4.13
C GLY A 52 4.01 -10.37 -4.53
N ARG A 53 4.37 -11.61 -4.20
CA ARG A 53 3.50 -12.76 -4.45
C ARG A 53 2.19 -12.65 -3.69
N ILE A 54 2.26 -12.27 -2.41
CA ILE A 54 1.07 -12.08 -1.57
C ILE A 54 0.17 -11.00 -2.16
N ARG A 55 0.75 -9.85 -2.52
CA ARG A 55 -0.02 -8.74 -3.11
C ARG A 55 -0.73 -9.16 -4.38
N ARG A 56 0.01 -9.85 -5.29
CA ARG A 56 -0.57 -10.30 -6.56
C ARG A 56 -1.64 -11.36 -6.35
N ARG A 57 -1.42 -12.28 -5.42
CA ARG A 57 -2.44 -13.28 -5.06
C ARG A 57 -3.73 -12.59 -4.62
N ASP A 58 -3.62 -11.49 -3.90
CA ASP A 58 -4.77 -10.76 -3.38
C ASP A 58 -5.33 -9.75 -4.36
N GLY A 59 -4.84 -9.72 -5.60
CA GLY A 59 -5.42 -8.90 -6.65
C GLY A 59 -4.71 -7.59 -6.93
N ALA A 60 -3.54 -7.34 -6.33
CA ALA A 60 -2.76 -6.15 -6.67
C ALA A 60 -2.31 -6.22 -8.12
N ARG A 61 -2.38 -5.10 -8.80
CA ARG A 61 -1.99 -4.94 -10.21
C ARG A 61 -0.74 -4.11 -10.30
N ASN A 62 0.09 -4.44 -11.28
CA ASN A 62 1.31 -3.67 -11.59
C ASN A 62 2.22 -3.50 -10.38
N TRP A 63 2.38 -4.58 -9.61
CA TRP A 63 3.27 -4.55 -8.45
C TRP A 63 4.70 -4.40 -8.91
N THR A 64 5.41 -3.41 -8.35
CA THR A 64 6.83 -3.17 -8.64
C THR A 64 7.56 -2.80 -7.36
N LEU A 65 8.85 -3.04 -7.36
CA LEU A 65 9.76 -2.54 -6.35
C LEU A 65 10.86 -1.78 -7.07
N ALA A 66 11.07 -0.52 -6.68
CA ALA A 66 12.07 0.34 -7.31
C ALA A 66 13.01 0.90 -6.26
N ARG A 67 14.21 1.24 -6.68
CA ARG A 67 15.22 1.84 -5.83
C ARG A 67 15.51 3.24 -6.32
N ASP A 68 15.64 4.18 -5.39
CA ASP A 68 15.95 5.56 -5.73
C ASP A 68 17.38 5.66 -6.29
N LEU A 69 17.55 6.37 -7.40
CA LEU A 69 18.85 6.48 -8.05
C LEU A 69 19.78 7.48 -7.35
N GLU A 70 19.20 8.45 -6.65
CA GLU A 70 20.00 9.46 -5.96
C GLU A 70 20.25 9.10 -4.50
N ASN A 71 19.32 8.38 -3.90
CA ASN A 71 19.45 7.92 -2.53
C ASN A 71 19.22 6.41 -2.48
N PRO A 72 20.30 5.61 -2.67
CA PRO A 72 20.14 4.16 -2.86
C PRO A 72 19.62 3.40 -1.65
N GLY A 73 19.53 4.04 -0.47
CA GLY A 73 18.88 3.43 0.69
C GLY A 73 17.37 3.47 0.63
N ILE A 74 16.79 4.24 -0.29
CA ILE A 74 15.33 4.37 -0.40
C ILE A 74 14.80 3.42 -1.46
N TRP A 75 13.79 2.64 -1.06
CA TRP A 75 13.09 1.69 -1.91
C TRP A 75 11.61 2.00 -1.89
N ILE A 76 10.95 1.87 -3.05
CA ILE A 76 9.52 2.15 -3.19
C ILE A 76 8.81 0.90 -3.69
N GLU A 77 7.87 0.42 -2.90
CA GLU A 77 6.91 -0.59 -3.34
C GLU A 77 5.72 0.14 -3.95
N HIS A 78 5.29 -0.29 -5.12
CA HIS A 78 4.17 0.36 -5.82
C HIS A 78 3.24 -0.68 -6.42
N TYR A 79 1.94 -0.47 -6.27
CA TYR A 79 0.94 -1.32 -6.90
C TYR A 79 -0.40 -0.59 -6.96
N HIS A 80 -1.35 -1.19 -7.68
CA HIS A 80 -2.70 -0.66 -7.82
C HIS A 80 -3.71 -1.67 -7.34
N THR A 81 -4.84 -1.17 -6.84
CA THR A 81 -6.04 -1.98 -6.67
C THR A 81 -7.16 -1.36 -7.51
N PRO A 82 -8.08 -2.18 -8.05
CA PRO A 82 -9.12 -1.64 -8.92
C PRO A 82 -10.06 -0.66 -8.21
N THR A 83 -10.34 -0.90 -6.92
CA THR A 83 -11.27 -0.07 -6.15
C THR A 83 -10.78 0.09 -4.72
N TRP A 84 -11.33 1.10 -4.05
CA TRP A 84 -11.03 1.36 -2.65
C TRP A 84 -11.45 0.18 -1.76
N VAL A 85 -12.64 -0.40 -2.01
CA VAL A 85 -13.11 -1.50 -1.17
C VAL A 85 -12.21 -2.72 -1.28
N GLU A 86 -11.64 -2.98 -2.46
CA GLU A 86 -10.71 -4.10 -2.61
C GLU A 86 -9.42 -3.87 -1.84
N TYR A 87 -8.91 -2.64 -1.86
CA TYR A 87 -7.73 -2.29 -1.07
C TYR A 87 -7.97 -2.58 0.42
N ILE A 88 -9.11 -2.13 0.95
CA ILE A 88 -9.45 -2.35 2.36
C ILE A 88 -9.60 -3.86 2.65
N ARG A 89 -10.28 -4.59 1.77
CA ARG A 89 -10.49 -6.03 1.95
C ARG A 89 -9.18 -6.81 2.00
N HIS A 90 -8.24 -6.49 1.12
CA HIS A 90 -6.94 -7.17 1.09
C HIS A 90 -6.25 -7.04 2.44
N ASN A 91 -6.22 -5.82 2.98
CA ASN A 91 -5.49 -5.56 4.20
C ASN A 91 -6.18 -6.16 5.44
N ARG A 92 -7.52 -6.23 5.41
CA ARG A 92 -8.27 -6.79 6.53
C ARG A 92 -8.28 -8.31 6.55
N ARG A 93 -8.03 -8.95 5.41
CA ARG A 93 -8.05 -10.41 5.28
C ARG A 93 -6.66 -11.04 5.26
N ALA A 94 -5.65 -10.27 5.59
CA ALA A 94 -4.28 -10.79 5.62
C ALA A 94 -4.19 -11.95 6.61
N THR A 95 -3.50 -13.02 6.22
CA THR A 95 -3.28 -14.16 7.10
C THR A 95 -2.19 -13.85 8.10
N HIS A 96 -2.03 -14.74 9.11
CA HIS A 96 -0.92 -14.61 10.05
C HIS A 96 0.42 -14.65 9.31
N ALA A 97 0.57 -15.57 8.34
CA ALA A 97 1.81 -15.66 7.56
C ALA A 97 2.09 -14.34 6.81
N ASP A 98 1.05 -13.71 6.27
CA ASP A 98 1.20 -12.41 5.60
C ASP A 98 1.66 -11.33 6.59
N ALA A 99 1.11 -11.35 7.80
CA ALA A 99 1.48 -10.39 8.84
C ALA A 99 2.93 -10.59 9.30
N VAL A 100 3.40 -11.84 9.33
CA VAL A 100 4.80 -12.14 9.66
C VAL A 100 5.74 -11.52 8.62
N VAL A 101 5.40 -11.63 7.34
CA VAL A 101 6.18 -10.99 6.27
C VAL A 101 6.22 -9.47 6.49
N GLY A 102 5.09 -8.88 6.82
CA GLY A 102 5.02 -7.44 7.11
C GLY A 102 5.92 -7.04 8.28
N GLU A 103 5.96 -7.84 9.34
CA GLU A 103 6.83 -7.55 10.48
C GLU A 103 8.30 -7.68 10.11
N ARG A 104 8.65 -8.67 9.29
CA ARG A 104 10.04 -8.82 8.81
C ARG A 104 10.48 -7.61 8.02
N ILE A 105 9.62 -7.09 7.16
CA ILE A 105 9.92 -5.89 6.38
C ILE A 105 10.10 -4.69 7.30
N ARG A 106 9.23 -4.55 8.29
CA ARG A 106 9.33 -3.45 9.25
C ARG A 106 10.63 -3.51 10.03
N ALA A 107 11.06 -4.70 10.41
CA ALA A 107 12.32 -4.87 11.14
C ALA A 107 13.54 -4.48 10.30
N LEU A 108 13.46 -4.59 8.99
CA LEU A 108 14.52 -4.19 8.06
C LEU A 108 14.53 -2.70 7.76
N HIS A 109 13.39 -2.04 7.96
CA HIS A 109 13.30 -0.60 7.72
C HIS A 109 14.10 0.14 8.80
N SER A 110 15.02 1.00 8.37
CA SER A 110 15.95 1.68 9.27
C SER A 110 15.60 3.13 9.54
N GLY A 111 14.51 3.63 8.98
CA GLY A 111 14.06 5.00 9.23
C GLY A 111 13.53 5.18 10.65
N GLU A 112 13.57 6.41 11.16
CA GLU A 112 13.05 6.71 12.49
C GLU A 112 11.53 6.58 12.55
N GLU A 113 10.85 6.97 11.48
CA GLU A 113 9.41 6.82 11.36
C GLU A 113 9.07 5.51 10.67
N PRO A 114 7.85 4.98 10.85
CA PRO A 114 7.42 3.80 10.10
C PRO A 114 7.50 4.03 8.59
N PRO A 115 7.51 2.96 7.78
CA PRO A 115 7.49 3.12 6.34
C PRO A 115 6.34 4.03 5.91
N ARG A 116 6.66 4.98 5.03
CA ARG A 116 5.67 5.97 4.60
C ARG A 116 4.77 5.38 3.53
N VAL A 117 3.46 5.44 3.77
CA VAL A 117 2.47 4.94 2.82
C VAL A 117 1.75 6.12 2.20
N ARG A 118 1.71 6.14 0.86
CA ARG A 118 0.88 7.08 0.11
C ARG A 118 -0.21 6.31 -0.61
N ARG A 119 -1.41 6.81 -0.53
CA ARG A 119 -2.57 6.25 -1.23
C ARG A 119 -3.15 7.33 -2.12
N MET A 120 -3.29 7.02 -3.39
CA MET A 120 -3.74 8.00 -4.38
C MET A 120 -4.83 7.38 -5.24
N ILE A 121 -5.73 8.21 -5.73
CA ILE A 121 -6.69 7.76 -6.72
C ILE A 121 -6.27 8.29 -8.08
N GLU A 122 -6.27 7.43 -9.08
CA GLU A 122 -5.96 7.85 -10.43
C GLU A 122 -7.08 8.72 -10.98
N ARG A 123 -6.69 9.75 -11.69
CA ARG A 123 -7.61 10.71 -12.24
C ARG A 123 -7.56 10.67 -13.75
N PRO A 124 -8.69 10.51 -14.40
CA PRO A 124 -8.69 10.67 -15.85
C PRO A 124 -8.39 12.13 -16.19
N THR A 125 -7.69 12.32 -17.27
CA THR A 125 -7.36 13.65 -17.77
C THR A 125 -8.23 14.05 -18.94
N THR A 126 -9.18 13.20 -19.30
CA THR A 126 -10.14 13.48 -20.38
C THR A 126 -11.25 14.37 -19.87
N ALA A 127 -11.60 15.38 -20.64
CA ALA A 127 -12.68 16.31 -20.29
C ALA A 127 -14.00 15.57 -20.14
N GLY A 128 -14.84 16.02 -19.22
CA GLY A 128 -16.17 15.45 -19.00
C GLY A 128 -16.22 14.28 -18.04
N THR A 129 -15.08 13.88 -17.48
CA THR A 129 -15.04 12.77 -16.53
C THR A 129 -15.41 13.26 -15.13
N THR A 130 -16.18 12.43 -14.41
CA THR A 130 -16.55 12.73 -13.02
C THR A 130 -15.34 12.64 -12.10
N LEU A 131 -15.18 13.63 -11.25
CA LEU A 131 -14.06 13.71 -10.31
C LEU A 131 -14.54 13.45 -8.90
N VAL A 132 -13.64 12.90 -8.05
CA VAL A 132 -13.92 12.70 -6.65
C VAL A 132 -13.79 14.04 -5.92
N SER A 133 -14.80 14.37 -5.13
CA SER A 133 -14.82 15.63 -4.39
C SER A 133 -14.10 15.51 -3.06
N PRO A 134 -13.55 16.63 -2.54
CA PRO A 134 -13.04 16.64 -1.16
C PRO A 134 -14.16 16.41 -0.16
N LYS A 135 -13.79 15.90 1.00
CA LYS A 135 -14.72 15.71 2.11
C LYS A 135 -15.02 17.02 2.82
N GLY A 136 -16.13 17.02 3.55
CA GLY A 136 -16.52 18.13 4.40
C GLY A 136 -17.43 19.13 3.70
N PRO A 137 -17.71 20.26 4.33
CA PRO A 137 -18.52 21.29 3.70
C PRO A 137 -17.75 21.83 2.51
N ILE A 138 -18.35 21.68 1.35
CA ILE A 138 -17.70 22.03 0.10
C ILE A 138 -18.52 23.07 -0.58
N ASP A 139 -17.87 24.16 -0.92
CA ASP A 139 -18.49 25.22 -1.67
C ASP A 139 -18.11 25.07 -3.12
N HIS A 140 -19.08 24.88 -3.91
CA HIS A 140 -18.85 24.77 -5.35
C HIS A 140 -19.65 25.80 -6.08
#